data_a641dd2253476abee4098ece906884e2
#
_entry.id   a641dd2253476abee4098ece906884e2
#
_cell.length_a   1.000
_cell.length_b   1.000
_cell.length_c   1.000
_cell.angle_alpha   90.00
_cell.angle_beta   90.00
_cell.angle_gamma   90.00
#
_symmetry.space_group_name_H-M   'P 1'
#
loop_
_entity.id
_entity.type
_entity.pdbx_description
1 polymer ?
#
loop_
_entity_poly.entity_id
_entity_poly.type
_entity_poly.pdbx_seq_one_letter_code
_entity_poly.pdbx_strand_id
1 'polypeptide(L)'
;ARATERPNETALRFDSGHTLSFAEAWRQANALAIQIQRLGVTAGATLTFQLPNVPESVPVAIAASICGLVINPVVPIYRGKELGFILNDAKSEILFIPHRIRGFDYVDMITSLRPSLPHLRHVICCGAEEDLSDDVLRYETLMTDAPSDLAAVTNVDPNDTKVILYTSGTTGNPKAVRHSHNTLAKALDNGVDAWQLGEDDMMLMPSPVTHVTGYVNGIELPFFTECKVLLMESWVV
;
A
#
# COMPACT_ATOMS: atom_id res chain seq x y z
N ALA A 1 4.61 18.03 6.21
CA ALA A 1 3.75 19.12 5.80
C ALA A 1 2.34 18.92 6.33
N ARG A 2 1.43 18.17 5.69
CA ARG A 2 -0.01 18.07 6.06
C ARG A 2 -0.25 17.64 7.51
N ALA A 3 0.46 16.61 7.99
CA ALA A 3 0.34 16.14 9.39
C ALA A 3 0.76 17.18 10.43
N THR A 4 1.52 18.20 10.04
CA THR A 4 1.93 19.31 10.92
C THR A 4 1.00 20.52 10.80
N GLU A 5 0.55 20.81 9.58
CA GLU A 5 -0.27 21.99 9.28
C GLU A 5 -1.75 21.76 9.61
N ARG A 6 -2.25 20.54 9.34
CA ARG A 6 -3.66 20.14 9.48
C ARG A 6 -3.81 18.78 10.19
N PRO A 7 -3.25 18.62 11.40
CA PRO A 7 -3.11 17.30 12.05
C PRO A 7 -4.45 16.58 12.25
N ASN A 8 -5.48 17.30 12.63
CA ASN A 8 -6.78 16.74 13.02
C ASN A 8 -7.79 16.67 11.86
N GLU A 9 -7.42 17.17 10.67
CA GLU A 9 -8.32 17.09 9.52
C GLU A 9 -8.33 15.67 8.97
N THR A 10 -9.51 15.23 8.55
CA THR A 10 -9.69 13.94 7.91
C THR A 10 -9.06 13.95 6.52
N ALA A 11 -8.09 13.07 6.28
CA ALA A 11 -7.52 12.82 4.97
C ALA A 11 -8.36 11.78 4.20
N LEU A 12 -8.71 10.68 4.87
CA LEU A 12 -9.47 9.57 4.29
C LEU A 12 -10.64 9.17 5.18
N ARG A 13 -11.72 8.76 4.51
CA ARG A 13 -12.84 8.05 5.11
C ARG A 13 -13.01 6.70 4.42
N PHE A 14 -13.54 5.74 5.14
CA PHE A 14 -13.90 4.43 4.64
C PHE A 14 -15.42 4.25 4.79
N ASP A 15 -16.03 3.51 3.89
CA ASP A 15 -17.48 3.25 3.95
C ASP A 15 -17.91 2.41 5.16
N SER A 16 -16.97 1.72 5.82
CA SER A 16 -17.15 1.12 7.15
C SER A 16 -17.36 2.15 8.29
N GLY A 17 -17.13 3.44 8.01
CA GLY A 17 -17.19 4.53 8.99
C GLY A 17 -15.84 4.85 9.63
N HIS A 18 -14.79 4.07 9.37
CA HIS A 18 -13.44 4.41 9.81
C HIS A 18 -12.94 5.70 9.14
N THR A 19 -12.14 6.48 9.87
CA THR A 19 -11.53 7.72 9.35
C THR A 19 -10.05 7.77 9.74
N LEU A 20 -9.24 8.34 8.86
CA LEU A 20 -7.84 8.66 9.13
C LEU A 20 -7.62 10.16 9.00
N SER A 21 -7.16 10.80 10.08
CA SER A 21 -6.63 12.16 10.00
C SER A 21 -5.22 12.16 9.39
N PHE A 22 -4.73 13.33 8.97
CA PHE A 22 -3.35 13.44 8.48
C PHE A 22 -2.32 13.05 9.54
N ALA A 23 -2.53 13.44 10.80
CA ALA A 23 -1.62 13.07 11.89
C ALA A 23 -1.65 11.57 12.17
N GLU A 24 -2.83 10.96 12.13
CA GLU A 24 -2.97 9.52 12.40
C GLU A 24 -2.35 8.68 11.28
N ALA A 25 -2.62 9.01 10.01
CA ALA A 25 -2.01 8.36 8.87
C ALA A 25 -0.47 8.46 8.92
N TRP A 26 0.06 9.64 9.26
CA TRP A 26 1.50 9.84 9.43
C TRP A 26 2.06 9.02 10.59
N ARG A 27 1.42 9.03 11.76
CA ARG A 27 1.85 8.28 12.94
C ARG A 27 1.91 6.78 12.66
N GLN A 28 0.87 6.23 12.04
CA GLN A 28 0.83 4.81 11.68
C GLN A 28 1.91 4.47 10.64
N ALA A 29 2.05 5.28 9.61
CA ALA A 29 3.05 5.07 8.57
C ALA A 29 4.48 5.17 9.11
N ASN A 30 4.75 6.13 10.00
CA ASN A 30 6.05 6.29 10.66
C ASN A 30 6.38 5.07 11.53
N ALA A 31 5.43 4.61 12.34
CA ALA A 31 5.58 3.42 13.16
C ALA A 31 5.91 2.18 12.30
N LEU A 32 5.16 1.98 11.23
CA LEU A 32 5.39 0.87 10.31
C LEU A 32 6.74 0.98 9.58
N ALA A 33 7.14 2.20 9.19
CA ALA A 33 8.45 2.43 8.55
C ALA A 33 9.62 2.03 9.45
N ILE A 34 9.55 2.33 10.76
CA ILE A 34 10.56 1.88 11.74
C ILE A 34 10.62 0.35 11.78
N GLN A 35 9.49 -0.33 11.79
CA GLN A 35 9.46 -1.79 11.80
C GLN A 35 10.04 -2.38 10.51
N ILE A 36 9.71 -1.81 9.35
CA ILE A 36 10.29 -2.23 8.06
C ILE A 36 11.83 -2.04 8.07
N GLN A 37 12.33 -0.92 8.60
CA GLN A 37 13.76 -0.68 8.74
C GLN A 37 14.42 -1.69 9.70
N ARG A 38 13.75 -2.06 10.81
CA ARG A 38 14.23 -3.10 11.74
C ARG A 38 14.27 -4.50 11.14
N LEU A 39 13.37 -4.80 10.20
CA LEU A 39 13.40 -6.05 9.44
C LEU A 39 14.58 -6.10 8.44
N GLY A 40 15.35 -5.01 8.31
CA GLY A 40 16.52 -4.92 7.43
C GLY A 40 16.14 -4.82 5.94
N VAL A 41 14.94 -4.34 5.62
CA VAL A 41 14.55 -4.00 4.25
C VAL A 41 15.14 -2.64 3.89
N THR A 42 15.92 -2.59 2.81
CA THR A 42 16.67 -1.39 2.42
C THR A 42 16.02 -0.66 1.26
N ALA A 43 16.37 0.63 1.09
CA ALA A 43 15.90 1.45 -0.02
C ALA A 43 16.12 0.78 -1.38
N GLY A 44 15.15 0.94 -2.28
CA GLY A 44 15.13 0.30 -3.59
C GLY A 44 14.56 -1.13 -3.60
N ALA A 45 14.40 -1.78 -2.44
CA ALA A 45 13.72 -3.05 -2.36
C ALA A 45 12.24 -2.93 -2.72
N THR A 46 11.63 -4.00 -3.20
CA THR A 46 10.21 -4.00 -3.55
C THR A 46 9.34 -4.46 -2.38
N LEU A 47 8.40 -3.59 -1.99
CA LEU A 47 7.29 -3.90 -1.10
C LEU A 47 6.04 -4.19 -1.94
N THR A 48 5.53 -5.40 -1.84
CA THR A 48 4.24 -5.78 -2.43
C THR A 48 3.15 -5.75 -1.36
N PHE A 49 1.97 -5.25 -1.72
CA PHE A 49 0.78 -5.45 -0.92
C PHE A 49 -0.40 -5.93 -1.76
N GLN A 50 -1.12 -6.93 -1.24
CA GLN A 50 -2.33 -7.49 -1.85
C GLN A 50 -3.54 -7.25 -0.94
N LEU A 51 -3.70 -6.01 -0.50
CA LEU A 51 -4.78 -5.60 0.41
C LEU A 51 -5.97 -5.02 -0.37
N PRO A 52 -7.21 -5.20 0.10
CA PRO A 52 -8.35 -4.44 -0.41
C PRO A 52 -8.29 -2.97 0.05
N ASN A 53 -9.37 -2.22 -0.16
CA ASN A 53 -9.49 -0.83 0.31
C ASN A 53 -9.73 -0.78 1.83
N VAL A 54 -8.72 -1.18 2.60
CA VAL A 54 -8.75 -1.20 4.07
C VAL A 54 -7.82 -0.14 4.66
N PRO A 55 -8.05 0.28 5.92
CA PRO A 55 -7.24 1.32 6.56
C PRO A 55 -5.74 1.05 6.52
N GLU A 56 -5.32 -0.21 6.65
CA GLU A 56 -3.92 -0.63 6.68
C GLU A 56 -3.19 -0.37 5.35
N SER A 57 -3.90 -0.34 4.22
CA SER A 57 -3.30 -0.08 2.91
C SER A 57 -2.64 1.30 2.81
N VAL A 58 -3.16 2.28 3.55
CA VAL A 58 -2.67 3.66 3.54
C VAL A 58 -1.31 3.78 4.24
N PRO A 59 -1.16 3.39 5.52
CA PRO A 59 0.14 3.44 6.19
C PRO A 59 1.18 2.53 5.53
N VAL A 60 0.80 1.41 4.90
CA VAL A 60 1.73 0.56 4.13
C VAL A 60 2.33 1.32 2.96
N ALA A 61 1.53 2.03 2.17
CA ALA A 61 2.02 2.81 1.03
C ALA A 61 2.90 4.00 1.46
N ILE A 62 2.51 4.71 2.53
CA ILE A 62 3.28 5.85 3.04
C ILE A 62 4.60 5.36 3.68
N ALA A 63 4.57 4.27 4.47
CA ALA A 63 5.76 3.70 5.08
C ALA A 63 6.78 3.25 4.03
N ALA A 64 6.31 2.63 2.94
CA ALA A 64 7.18 2.29 1.81
C ALA A 64 7.85 3.54 1.22
N SER A 65 7.12 4.65 1.07
CA SER A 65 7.68 5.92 0.60
C SER A 65 8.70 6.50 1.59
N ILE A 66 8.46 6.43 2.92
CA ILE A 66 9.41 6.86 3.96
C ILE A 66 10.72 6.06 3.86
N CYS A 67 10.62 4.75 3.63
CA CYS A 67 11.77 3.85 3.53
C CYS A 67 12.45 3.88 2.14
N GLY A 68 11.93 4.62 1.17
CA GLY A 68 12.46 4.64 -0.20
C GLY A 68 12.29 3.32 -0.94
N LEU A 69 11.22 2.58 -0.67
CA LEU A 69 10.92 1.29 -1.31
C LEU A 69 10.12 1.48 -2.60
N VAL A 70 10.27 0.53 -3.51
CA VAL A 70 9.41 0.40 -4.68
C VAL A 70 8.11 -0.28 -4.28
N ILE A 71 6.99 0.36 -4.53
CA ILE A 71 5.67 -0.16 -4.16
C ILE A 71 5.10 -1.00 -5.32
N ASN A 72 4.59 -2.19 -5.00
CA ASN A 72 3.95 -3.08 -5.97
C ASN A 72 2.55 -3.48 -5.46
N PRO A 73 1.51 -2.69 -5.77
CA PRO A 73 0.13 -3.03 -5.44
C PRO A 73 -0.36 -4.18 -6.33
N VAL A 74 -0.92 -5.22 -5.71
CA VAL A 74 -1.46 -6.39 -6.42
C VAL A 74 -2.92 -6.59 -6.07
N VAL A 75 -3.78 -6.67 -7.10
CA VAL A 75 -5.21 -6.81 -6.87
C VAL A 75 -5.57 -8.10 -6.13
N PRO A 76 -6.45 -8.06 -5.11
CA PRO A 76 -6.78 -9.22 -4.29
C PRO A 76 -7.42 -10.40 -5.04
N ILE A 77 -7.92 -10.19 -6.25
CA ILE A 77 -8.48 -11.26 -7.07
C ILE A 77 -7.43 -12.23 -7.63
N TYR A 78 -6.16 -11.81 -7.72
CA TYR A 78 -5.10 -12.70 -8.19
C TYR A 78 -4.82 -13.81 -7.18
N ARG A 79 -4.49 -14.99 -7.72
CA ARG A 79 -4.22 -16.20 -6.96
C ARG A 79 -2.78 -16.65 -7.14
N GLY A 80 -2.46 -17.83 -6.66
CA GLY A 80 -1.08 -18.32 -6.58
C GLY A 80 -0.28 -18.22 -7.87
N LYS A 81 -0.89 -18.46 -9.03
CA LYS A 81 -0.21 -18.37 -10.33
C LYS A 81 0.24 -16.95 -10.66
N GLU A 82 -0.69 -16.00 -10.64
CA GLU A 82 -0.41 -14.60 -10.96
C GLU A 82 0.46 -13.94 -9.88
N LEU A 83 0.12 -14.17 -8.60
CA LEU A 83 0.87 -13.61 -7.48
C LEU A 83 2.31 -14.13 -7.46
N GLY A 84 2.52 -15.44 -7.62
CA GLY A 84 3.84 -16.04 -7.66
C GLY A 84 4.72 -15.49 -8.79
N PHE A 85 4.14 -15.29 -9.98
CA PHE A 85 4.82 -14.64 -11.10
C PHE A 85 5.21 -13.20 -10.73
N ILE A 86 4.26 -12.40 -10.24
CA ILE A 86 4.48 -10.98 -9.90
C ILE A 86 5.55 -10.82 -8.82
N LEU A 87 5.49 -11.62 -7.75
CA LEU A 87 6.46 -11.56 -6.65
C LEU A 87 7.89 -11.87 -7.12
N ASN A 88 8.04 -12.85 -8.03
CA ASN A 88 9.34 -13.20 -8.59
C ASN A 88 9.85 -12.12 -9.58
N ASP A 89 8.99 -11.64 -10.49
CA ASP A 89 9.36 -10.64 -11.50
C ASP A 89 9.72 -9.29 -10.85
N ALA A 90 8.95 -8.86 -9.86
CA ALA A 90 9.22 -7.66 -9.06
C ALA A 90 10.34 -7.84 -8.04
N LYS A 91 10.83 -9.06 -7.82
CA LYS A 91 11.79 -9.42 -6.75
C LYS A 91 11.35 -8.90 -5.39
N SER A 92 10.08 -9.15 -5.04
CA SER A 92 9.49 -8.64 -3.81
C SER A 92 10.19 -9.21 -2.58
N GLU A 93 10.66 -8.32 -1.69
CA GLU A 93 11.31 -8.72 -0.43
C GLU A 93 10.33 -8.77 0.74
N ILE A 94 9.30 -7.94 0.70
CA ILE A 94 8.28 -7.86 1.74
C ILE A 94 6.88 -7.86 1.11
N LEU A 95 5.96 -8.59 1.71
CA LEU A 95 4.59 -8.76 1.23
C LEU A 95 3.59 -8.54 2.36
N PHE A 96 2.60 -7.66 2.12
CA PHE A 96 1.44 -7.48 2.98
C PHE A 96 0.22 -8.16 2.37
N ILE A 97 -0.47 -9.01 3.13
CA ILE A 97 -1.68 -9.73 2.72
C ILE A 97 -2.76 -9.63 3.81
N PRO A 98 -4.05 -9.76 3.46
CA PRO A 98 -5.08 -10.02 4.46
C PRO A 98 -5.00 -11.48 4.91
N HIS A 99 -5.63 -11.83 6.03
CA HIS A 99 -5.79 -13.24 6.39
C HIS A 99 -6.77 -13.91 5.42
N ARG A 100 -8.01 -13.47 5.42
CA ARG A 100 -9.08 -14.03 4.58
C ARG A 100 -9.93 -12.93 3.93
N ILE A 101 -10.32 -13.15 2.68
CA ILE A 101 -11.33 -12.34 1.99
C ILE A 101 -12.32 -13.28 1.32
N ARG A 102 -13.61 -13.14 1.64
CA ARG A 102 -14.69 -13.95 1.04
C ARG A 102 -14.42 -15.47 1.11
N GLY A 103 -13.88 -15.93 2.25
CA GLY A 103 -13.58 -17.33 2.50
C GLY A 103 -12.29 -17.85 1.86
N PHE A 104 -11.54 -17.03 1.13
CA PHE A 104 -10.25 -17.41 0.56
C PHE A 104 -9.12 -17.06 1.53
N ASP A 105 -8.25 -18.03 1.83
CA ASP A 105 -7.11 -17.90 2.75
C ASP A 105 -5.85 -17.49 1.99
N TYR A 106 -5.34 -16.29 2.28
CA TYR A 106 -4.14 -15.75 1.64
C TYR A 106 -2.88 -16.23 2.31
N VAL A 107 -2.95 -16.58 3.60
CA VAL A 107 -1.81 -17.13 4.36
C VAL A 107 -1.47 -18.53 3.83
N ASP A 108 -2.47 -19.39 3.66
CA ASP A 108 -2.28 -20.70 3.06
C ASP A 108 -1.72 -20.62 1.63
N MET A 109 -2.25 -19.68 0.83
CA MET A 109 -1.75 -19.45 -0.53
C MET A 109 -0.27 -19.09 -0.54
N ILE A 110 0.15 -18.10 0.27
CA ILE A 110 1.55 -17.64 0.26
C ILE A 110 2.49 -18.68 0.86
N THR A 111 2.07 -19.41 1.88
CA THR A 111 2.83 -20.52 2.47
C THR A 111 3.14 -21.58 1.41
N SER A 112 2.16 -21.93 0.59
CA SER A 112 2.34 -22.87 -0.52
C SER A 112 3.30 -22.37 -1.61
N LEU A 113 3.34 -21.04 -1.84
CA LEU A 113 4.22 -20.42 -2.84
C LEU A 113 5.64 -20.19 -2.33
N ARG A 114 5.84 -20.09 -1.02
CA ARG A 114 7.08 -19.68 -0.37
C ARG A 114 8.33 -20.37 -0.93
N PRO A 115 8.35 -21.71 -1.16
CA PRO A 115 9.53 -22.39 -1.68
C PRO A 115 9.98 -21.92 -3.07
N SER A 116 9.07 -21.30 -3.84
CA SER A 116 9.33 -20.75 -5.18
C SER A 116 9.65 -19.25 -5.21
N LEU A 117 9.73 -18.60 -4.04
CA LEU A 117 9.88 -17.14 -3.90
C LEU A 117 11.21 -16.79 -3.20
N PRO A 118 12.37 -16.94 -3.87
CA PRO A 118 13.67 -16.79 -3.22
C PRO A 118 14.00 -15.37 -2.72
N HIS A 119 13.33 -14.37 -3.25
CA HIS A 119 13.52 -12.97 -2.83
C HIS A 119 12.62 -12.57 -1.66
N LEU A 120 11.50 -13.27 -1.42
CA LEU A 120 10.52 -12.92 -0.40
C LEU A 120 11.06 -13.27 0.98
N ARG A 121 11.43 -12.25 1.75
CA ARG A 121 11.99 -12.41 3.11
C ARG A 121 10.93 -12.33 4.19
N HIS A 122 9.98 -11.39 4.04
CA HIS A 122 8.99 -11.09 5.07
C HIS A 122 7.58 -11.13 4.50
N VAL A 123 6.69 -11.81 5.22
CA VAL A 123 5.24 -11.81 4.97
C VAL A 123 4.56 -11.24 6.19
N ILE A 124 3.69 -10.25 5.98
CA ILE A 124 2.94 -9.56 7.04
C ILE A 124 1.46 -9.73 6.75
N CYS A 125 0.75 -10.32 7.70
CA CYS A 125 -0.68 -10.54 7.63
C CYS A 125 -1.42 -9.42 8.40
N CYS A 126 -2.38 -8.76 7.73
CA CYS A 126 -3.28 -7.78 8.30
C CYS A 126 -4.61 -8.45 8.65
N GLY A 127 -5.17 -8.13 9.83
CA GLY A 127 -6.46 -8.67 10.27
C GLY A 127 -6.43 -10.17 10.53
N ALA A 128 -5.37 -10.67 11.17
CA ALA A 128 -5.24 -12.08 11.48
C ALA A 128 -6.22 -12.50 12.58
N GLU A 129 -7.16 -13.39 12.25
CA GLU A 129 -8.19 -13.89 13.15
C GLU A 129 -7.73 -15.10 13.99
N GLU A 130 -6.69 -15.81 13.54
CA GLU A 130 -6.18 -17.05 14.12
C GLU A 130 -4.66 -16.93 14.31
N ASP A 131 -4.05 -17.91 14.98
CA ASP A 131 -2.60 -17.99 15.10
C ASP A 131 -1.97 -18.22 13.72
N LEU A 132 -0.91 -17.45 13.47
CA LEU A 132 -0.14 -17.54 12.23
C LEU A 132 1.06 -18.46 12.41
N SER A 133 1.56 -19.03 11.33
CA SER A 133 2.85 -19.72 11.34
C SER A 133 3.99 -18.76 11.68
N ASP A 134 5.06 -19.28 12.28
CA ASP A 134 6.21 -18.50 12.79
C ASP A 134 6.89 -17.63 11.72
N ASP A 135 6.71 -17.95 10.45
CA ASP A 135 7.28 -17.22 9.30
C ASP A 135 6.38 -16.12 8.74
N VAL A 136 5.18 -15.91 9.33
CA VAL A 136 4.25 -14.84 8.98
C VAL A 136 4.06 -13.89 10.16
N LEU A 137 4.46 -12.64 9.96
CA LEU A 137 4.33 -11.60 10.96
C LEU A 137 2.90 -11.06 11.02
N ARG A 138 2.43 -10.74 12.23
CA ARG A 138 1.14 -10.10 12.44
C ARG A 138 1.30 -8.57 12.39
N TYR A 139 0.54 -7.91 11.53
CA TYR A 139 0.57 -6.45 11.38
C TYR A 139 0.30 -5.74 12.71
N GLU A 140 -0.72 -6.18 13.44
CA GLU A 140 -1.15 -5.57 14.70
C GLU A 140 -0.05 -5.64 15.76
N THR A 141 0.72 -6.74 15.81
CA THR A 141 1.87 -6.88 16.71
C THR A 141 2.98 -5.90 16.34
N LEU A 142 3.31 -5.78 15.04
CA LEU A 142 4.30 -4.80 14.58
C LEU A 142 3.90 -3.38 14.96
N MET A 143 2.61 -3.05 14.87
CA MET A 143 2.11 -1.71 15.21
C MET A 143 2.10 -1.45 16.72
N THR A 144 1.81 -2.46 17.54
CA THR A 144 1.84 -2.34 19.01
C THR A 144 3.27 -2.15 19.53
N ASP A 145 4.23 -2.85 18.93
CA ASP A 145 5.64 -2.82 19.34
C ASP A 145 6.42 -1.66 18.69
N ALA A 146 5.73 -0.80 17.94
CA ALA A 146 6.38 0.30 17.26
C ALA A 146 6.83 1.39 18.25
N PRO A 147 8.08 1.86 18.16
CA PRO A 147 8.57 2.93 19.00
C PRO A 147 7.91 4.27 18.64
N SER A 148 7.97 5.22 19.58
CA SER A 148 7.49 6.59 19.39
C SER A 148 8.44 7.48 18.59
N ASP A 149 9.62 6.97 18.24
CA ASP A 149 10.64 7.71 17.49
C ASP A 149 10.21 8.02 16.05
N LEU A 150 10.97 8.88 15.37
CA LEU A 150 10.76 9.12 13.95
C LEU A 150 11.62 8.17 13.12
N ALA A 151 11.00 7.57 12.10
CA ALA A 151 11.70 6.79 11.10
C ALA A 151 12.70 7.66 10.33
N ALA A 152 13.84 7.09 9.96
CA ALA A 152 14.74 7.74 9.03
C ALA A 152 14.09 7.82 7.65
N VAL A 153 13.85 9.05 7.16
CA VAL A 153 13.31 9.26 5.81
C VAL A 153 14.42 9.10 4.80
N THR A 154 14.23 8.17 3.87
CA THR A 154 15.18 7.95 2.78
C THR A 154 15.01 9.01 1.70
N ASN A 155 16.08 9.69 1.35
CA ASN A 155 16.09 10.59 0.20
C ASN A 155 16.27 9.78 -1.08
N VAL A 156 15.33 9.92 -2.03
CA VAL A 156 15.31 9.21 -3.32
C VAL A 156 15.35 10.21 -4.47
N ASP A 157 15.87 9.79 -5.63
CA ASP A 157 15.74 10.59 -6.85
C ASP A 157 14.26 10.57 -7.29
N PRO A 158 13.63 11.72 -7.55
CA PRO A 158 12.24 11.78 -8.03
C PRO A 158 11.98 11.03 -9.35
N ASN A 159 13.03 10.70 -10.10
CA ASN A 159 12.95 9.89 -11.32
C ASN A 159 13.09 8.39 -11.07
N ASP A 160 13.46 7.98 -9.86
CA ASP A 160 13.47 6.57 -9.48
C ASP A 160 12.08 5.98 -9.51
N THR A 161 12.00 4.66 -9.70
CA THR A 161 10.73 3.93 -9.70
C THR A 161 10.09 4.00 -8.31
N LYS A 162 8.90 4.61 -8.22
CA LYS A 162 8.07 4.62 -7.02
C LYS A 162 7.12 3.43 -6.98
N VAL A 163 6.48 3.13 -8.11
CA VAL A 163 5.41 2.11 -8.18
C VAL A 163 5.62 1.22 -9.40
N ILE A 164 5.40 -0.08 -9.21
CA ILE A 164 5.27 -1.06 -10.29
C ILE A 164 3.82 -1.57 -10.27
N LEU A 165 3.10 -1.38 -11.37
CA LEU A 165 1.72 -1.85 -11.53
C LEU A 165 1.69 -2.94 -12.58
N TYR A 166 1.05 -4.07 -12.26
CA TYR A 166 0.89 -5.17 -13.19
C TYR A 166 -0.47 -5.09 -13.90
N THR A 167 -0.44 -5.17 -15.22
CA THR A 167 -1.65 -5.23 -16.05
C THR A 167 -1.86 -6.65 -16.57
N SER A 168 -3.12 -7.04 -16.81
CA SER A 168 -3.44 -8.30 -17.46
C SER A 168 -2.86 -8.32 -18.87
N GLY A 169 -1.82 -9.12 -19.07
CA GLY A 169 -1.22 -9.26 -20.40
C GLY A 169 -2.11 -10.07 -21.35
N THR A 170 -2.24 -9.61 -22.59
CA THR A 170 -2.94 -10.37 -23.67
C THR A 170 -2.24 -11.68 -24.03
N THR A 171 -1.02 -11.90 -23.56
CA THR A 171 -0.13 -13.02 -23.90
C THR A 171 0.10 -14.01 -22.76
N GLY A 172 -0.67 -13.94 -21.65
CA GLY A 172 -0.67 -14.92 -20.58
C GLY A 172 -0.09 -14.44 -19.25
N ASN A 173 1.10 -13.83 -19.19
CA ASN A 173 1.67 -13.30 -17.95
C ASN A 173 1.37 -11.81 -17.76
N PRO A 174 1.17 -11.32 -16.52
CA PRO A 174 1.03 -9.92 -16.22
C PRO A 174 2.26 -9.11 -16.70
N LYS A 175 2.03 -7.87 -17.15
CA LYS A 175 3.10 -6.96 -17.61
C LYS A 175 3.31 -5.85 -16.60
N ALA A 176 4.56 -5.62 -16.22
CA ALA A 176 4.96 -4.55 -15.31
C ALA A 176 4.98 -3.19 -16.00
N VAL A 177 4.32 -2.21 -15.39
CA VAL A 177 4.39 -0.78 -15.76
C VAL A 177 5.03 -0.02 -14.61
N ARG A 178 6.14 0.65 -14.85
CA ARG A 178 6.87 1.42 -13.83
C ARG A 178 6.50 2.89 -13.89
N HIS A 179 6.26 3.47 -12.73
CA HIS A 179 6.03 4.90 -12.56
C HIS A 179 7.03 5.48 -11.57
N SER A 180 7.65 6.60 -11.91
CA SER A 180 8.50 7.36 -11.00
C SER A 180 7.66 8.27 -10.09
N HIS A 181 8.27 8.87 -9.07
CA HIS A 181 7.64 9.89 -8.24
C HIS A 181 7.14 11.06 -9.13
N ASN A 182 7.98 11.52 -10.06
CA ASN A 182 7.63 12.62 -10.97
C ASN A 182 6.45 12.29 -11.89
N THR A 183 6.36 11.06 -12.43
CA THR A 183 5.24 10.71 -13.31
C THR A 183 3.92 10.62 -12.56
N LEU A 184 3.92 10.15 -11.32
CA LEU A 184 2.71 10.13 -10.48
C LEU A 184 2.32 11.54 -10.02
N ALA A 185 3.27 12.35 -9.58
CA ALA A 185 3.03 13.74 -9.20
C ALA A 185 2.40 14.52 -10.36
N LYS A 186 2.93 14.35 -11.59
CA LYS A 186 2.37 15.02 -12.76
C LYS A 186 0.97 14.53 -13.12
N ALA A 187 0.68 13.25 -12.93
CA ALA A 187 -0.67 12.73 -13.12
C ALA A 187 -1.67 13.32 -12.12
N LEU A 188 -1.25 13.48 -10.85
CA LEU A 188 -2.03 14.12 -9.80
C LEU A 188 -2.27 15.60 -10.09
N ASP A 189 -1.23 16.38 -10.45
CA ASP A 189 -1.34 17.79 -10.84
C ASP A 189 -2.39 17.95 -11.95
N ASN A 190 -2.26 17.18 -13.03
CA ASN A 190 -3.18 17.26 -14.16
C ASN A 190 -4.62 16.90 -13.76
N GLY A 191 -4.80 15.92 -12.86
CA GLY A 191 -6.12 15.55 -12.33
C GLY A 191 -6.73 16.65 -11.48
N VAL A 192 -5.97 17.22 -10.56
CA VAL A 192 -6.40 18.33 -9.69
C VAL A 192 -6.82 19.53 -10.51
N ASP A 193 -5.99 19.92 -11.49
CA ASP A 193 -6.27 21.04 -12.39
C ASP A 193 -7.52 20.80 -13.24
N ALA A 194 -7.65 19.60 -13.82
CA ALA A 194 -8.76 19.27 -14.71
C ALA A 194 -10.10 19.16 -13.97
N TRP A 195 -10.09 18.65 -12.75
CA TRP A 195 -11.28 18.47 -11.92
C TRP A 195 -11.51 19.64 -10.95
N GLN A 196 -10.55 20.57 -10.86
CA GLN A 196 -10.58 21.73 -9.96
C GLN A 196 -10.83 21.35 -8.49
N LEU A 197 -10.14 20.28 -8.04
CA LEU A 197 -10.30 19.74 -6.70
C LEU A 197 -9.71 20.67 -5.64
N GLY A 198 -10.46 20.90 -4.56
CA GLY A 198 -10.10 21.75 -3.42
C GLY A 198 -10.41 21.10 -2.06
N GLU A 199 -10.25 21.89 -1.01
CA GLU A 199 -10.40 21.44 0.40
C GLU A 199 -11.84 21.06 0.77
N ASP A 200 -12.83 21.61 0.08
CA ASP A 200 -14.24 21.31 0.31
C ASP A 200 -14.71 20.05 -0.42
N ASP A 201 -13.89 19.53 -1.32
CA ASP A 201 -14.23 18.36 -2.12
C ASP A 201 -13.93 17.06 -1.39
N MET A 202 -14.68 16.03 -1.77
CA MET A 202 -14.46 14.65 -1.36
C MET A 202 -14.58 13.73 -2.58
N MET A 203 -13.47 13.12 -2.95
CA MET A 203 -13.47 12.14 -4.04
C MET A 203 -13.98 10.78 -3.54
N LEU A 204 -15.05 10.28 -4.16
CA LEU A 204 -15.49 8.89 -3.98
C LEU A 204 -14.59 7.95 -4.78
N MET A 205 -13.94 7.01 -4.12
CA MET A 205 -13.01 6.06 -4.75
C MET A 205 -13.45 4.60 -4.57
N PRO A 206 -14.23 4.07 -5.52
CA PRO A 206 -14.63 2.67 -5.53
C PRO A 206 -13.57 1.74 -6.13
N SER A 207 -12.59 2.29 -6.87
CA SER A 207 -11.53 1.47 -7.46
C SER A 207 -10.61 0.90 -6.39
N PRO A 208 -10.13 -0.36 -6.56
CA PRO A 208 -9.15 -0.94 -5.65
C PRO A 208 -7.89 -0.08 -5.55
N VAL A 209 -7.39 0.14 -4.34
CA VAL A 209 -6.10 0.82 -4.08
C VAL A 209 -4.90 0.08 -4.69
N THR A 210 -5.11 -1.13 -5.12
CA THR A 210 -4.14 -1.97 -5.83
C THR A 210 -4.21 -1.84 -7.37
N HIS A 211 -5.10 -0.98 -7.88
CA HIS A 211 -5.16 -0.56 -9.28
C HIS A 211 -4.68 0.88 -9.41
N VAL A 212 -4.13 1.28 -10.57
CA VAL A 212 -3.58 2.63 -10.77
C VAL A 212 -4.54 3.75 -10.33
N THR A 213 -5.81 3.66 -10.70
CA THR A 213 -6.82 4.67 -10.35
C THR A 213 -7.01 4.78 -8.84
N GLY A 214 -7.17 3.65 -8.15
CA GLY A 214 -7.33 3.63 -6.69
C GLY A 214 -6.05 4.00 -5.95
N TYR A 215 -4.88 3.59 -6.45
CA TYR A 215 -3.60 3.96 -5.86
C TYR A 215 -3.38 5.48 -5.92
N VAL A 216 -3.46 6.06 -7.11
CA VAL A 216 -3.17 7.49 -7.34
C VAL A 216 -4.21 8.36 -6.67
N ASN A 217 -5.50 8.12 -6.93
CA ASN A 217 -6.56 9.00 -6.44
C ASN A 217 -7.09 8.60 -5.05
N GLY A 218 -6.89 7.35 -4.62
CA GLY A 218 -7.34 6.88 -3.31
C GLY A 218 -6.30 7.04 -2.22
N ILE A 219 -5.03 6.77 -2.50
CA ILE A 219 -3.95 6.87 -1.50
C ILE A 219 -3.15 8.16 -1.63
N GLU A 220 -2.67 8.51 -2.83
CA GLU A 220 -1.74 9.64 -2.99
C GLU A 220 -2.45 10.99 -2.94
N LEU A 221 -3.64 11.10 -3.55
CA LEU A 221 -4.36 12.37 -3.73
C LEU A 221 -4.54 13.18 -2.44
N PRO A 222 -5.03 12.63 -1.31
CA PRO A 222 -5.29 13.43 -0.11
C PRO A 222 -4.02 13.99 0.52
N PHE A 223 -2.87 13.36 0.29
CA PHE A 223 -1.58 13.84 0.79
C PHE A 223 -0.90 14.81 -0.17
N PHE A 224 -1.25 14.75 -1.44
CA PHE A 224 -0.76 15.65 -2.48
C PHE A 224 -1.57 16.96 -2.55
N THR A 225 -2.88 16.87 -2.34
CA THR A 225 -3.84 17.98 -2.42
C THR A 225 -4.51 18.25 -1.08
N GLU A 226 -5.59 19.03 -1.08
CA GLU A 226 -6.47 19.25 0.07
C GLU A 226 -7.78 18.47 -0.03
N CYS A 227 -8.02 17.82 -1.16
CA CYS A 227 -9.21 17.04 -1.40
C CYS A 227 -9.23 15.78 -0.52
N LYS A 228 -10.33 15.56 0.17
CA LYS A 228 -10.56 14.35 0.99
C LYS A 228 -10.94 13.17 0.09
N VAL A 229 -10.73 11.96 0.57
CA VAL A 229 -11.11 10.76 -0.18
C VAL A 229 -12.00 9.87 0.66
N LEU A 230 -13.08 9.35 0.06
CA LEU A 230 -13.90 8.28 0.60
C LEU A 230 -13.55 6.98 -0.16
N LEU A 231 -12.83 6.09 0.50
CA LEU A 231 -12.51 4.75 -0.01
C LEU A 231 -13.66 3.79 0.27
N MET A 232 -14.11 3.09 -0.76
CA MET A 232 -15.10 2.01 -0.61
C MET A 232 -14.38 0.68 -0.40
N GLU A 233 -14.59 0.04 0.74
CA GLU A 233 -14.00 -1.27 1.08
C GLU A 233 -14.58 -2.39 0.20
N SER A 234 -15.86 -2.28 -0.15
CA SER A 234 -16.51 -3.22 -1.03
C SER A 234 -17.50 -2.52 -1.97
N TRP A 235 -17.50 -2.93 -3.24
CA TRP A 235 -18.55 -2.58 -4.18
C TRP A 235 -19.54 -3.73 -4.24
N VAL A 236 -20.72 -3.51 -3.69
CA VAL A 236 -21.87 -4.43 -3.81
C VAL A 236 -22.87 -3.78 -4.75
N VAL A 237 -23.15 -4.42 -5.88
CA VAL A 237 -24.20 -4.02 -6.84
C VAL A 237 -25.49 -4.75 -6.48
#